data_b63b2ed7e17916b288d272cd37549cdb
#
_entry.id   b63b2ed7e17916b288d272cd37549cdb
#
_cell.length_a   1.000
_cell.length_b   1.000
_cell.length_c   1.000
_cell.angle_alpha   90.00
_cell.angle_beta   90.00
_cell.angle_gamma   90.00
#
_symmetry.space_group_name_H-M   'P 1'
#
loop_
_entity.id
_entity.type
_entity.pdbx_description
1 polymer ?
#
loop_
_entity_poly.entity_id
_entity_poly.type
_entity_poly.pdbx_seq_one_letter_code
_entity_poly.pdbx_strand_id
1 'polypeptide(L)'
;MGDEWPPPQARLQGILWRAEGHLLRREYGQAARTLREAAGLGDAELVAGLRHLAAAGWRAENGQPDRAKRQLEHARTRLARFLPEAHGVEVAAVVEALESAHGELA
;
A
#
# COMPACT_ATOMS: atom_id res chain seq x y z
N MET A 1 20.58 25.31 -8.78
CA MET A 1 20.16 24.83 -8.22
C MET A 1 19.26 23.77 -8.49
N GLY A 2 18.70 23.29 -9.36
CA GLY A 2 18.03 22.11 -9.63
C GLY A 2 17.09 21.64 -8.54
N ASP A 3 16.69 22.55 -7.74
CA ASP A 3 15.89 22.16 -6.63
C ASP A 3 14.53 21.79 -7.11
N GLU A 4 14.20 20.53 -6.98
CA GLU A 4 12.88 20.08 -7.32
C GLU A 4 11.92 20.47 -6.23
N TRP A 5 10.85 21.06 -6.61
CA TRP A 5 9.80 21.39 -5.67
C TRP A 5 8.52 20.71 -6.12
N PRO A 6 7.86 19.94 -5.26
CA PRO A 6 8.26 19.69 -3.87
C PRO A 6 9.44 18.74 -3.78
N PRO A 7 10.17 18.72 -2.64
CA PRO A 7 11.30 17.80 -2.47
C PRO A 7 10.82 16.34 -2.45
N PRO A 8 11.72 15.37 -2.72
CA PRO A 8 11.31 13.96 -2.82
C PRO A 8 10.56 13.44 -1.62
N GLN A 9 10.94 13.84 -0.40
CA GLN A 9 10.25 13.37 0.80
C GLN A 9 8.82 13.86 0.85
N ALA A 10 8.58 15.11 0.48
CA ALA A 10 7.23 15.65 0.46
C ALA A 10 6.39 14.99 -0.64
N ARG A 11 7.01 14.69 -1.79
CA ARG A 11 6.31 13.98 -2.86
C ARG A 11 5.94 12.57 -2.43
N LEU A 12 6.88 11.87 -1.78
CA LEU A 12 6.61 10.54 -1.25
C LEU A 12 5.44 10.56 -0.27
N GLN A 13 5.46 11.51 0.66
CA GLN A 13 4.39 11.65 1.65
C GLN A 13 3.04 11.82 0.99
N GLY A 14 2.94 12.69 -0.02
CA GLY A 14 1.68 12.92 -0.72
C GLY A 14 1.20 11.69 -1.47
N ILE A 15 2.13 10.96 -2.08
CA ILE A 15 1.79 9.71 -2.79
C ILE A 15 1.26 8.68 -1.79
N LEU A 16 1.94 8.52 -0.65
CA LEU A 16 1.53 7.55 0.35
C LEU A 16 0.15 7.89 0.92
N TRP A 17 -0.14 9.16 1.18
CA TRP A 17 -1.45 9.57 1.67
C TRP A 17 -2.55 9.28 0.65
N ARG A 18 -2.30 9.54 -0.63
CA ARG A 18 -3.29 9.23 -1.68
C ARG A 18 -3.52 7.73 -1.78
N ALA A 19 -2.43 6.96 -1.73
CA ALA A 19 -2.53 5.50 -1.78
C ALA A 19 -3.29 4.95 -0.59
N GLU A 20 -3.05 5.48 0.61
CA GLU A 20 -3.80 5.08 1.80
C GLU A 20 -5.30 5.28 1.60
N GLY A 21 -5.69 6.45 1.10
CA GLY A 21 -7.09 6.73 0.83
C GLY A 21 -7.68 5.75 -0.17
N HIS A 22 -6.96 5.45 -1.25
CA HIS A 22 -7.43 4.49 -2.24
C HIS A 22 -7.60 3.09 -1.64
N LEU A 23 -6.62 2.66 -0.84
CA LEU A 23 -6.69 1.34 -0.20
C LEU A 23 -7.88 1.24 0.75
N LEU A 24 -8.12 2.28 1.55
CA LEU A 24 -9.25 2.30 2.48
C LEU A 24 -10.60 2.31 1.76
N ARG A 25 -10.65 2.87 0.56
CA ARG A 25 -11.88 2.90 -0.24
C ARG A 25 -11.98 1.71 -1.21
N ARG A 26 -11.07 0.74 -1.09
CA ARG A 26 -11.06 -0.46 -1.93
C ARG A 26 -10.85 -0.12 -3.42
N GLU A 27 -10.14 0.96 -3.67
CA GLU A 27 -9.77 1.37 -5.03
C GLU A 27 -8.37 0.83 -5.32
N TYR A 28 -8.26 -0.49 -5.42
CA TYR A 28 -6.96 -1.17 -5.45
C TYR A 28 -6.15 -0.88 -6.70
N GLY A 29 -6.80 -0.79 -7.85
CA GLY A 29 -6.11 -0.44 -9.08
C GLY A 29 -5.52 0.95 -9.04
N GLN A 30 -6.28 1.91 -8.50
CA GLN A 30 -5.82 3.28 -8.35
C GLN A 30 -4.69 3.36 -7.32
N ALA A 31 -4.79 2.60 -6.23
CA ALA A 31 -3.73 2.54 -5.24
C ALA A 31 -2.42 2.05 -5.87
N ALA A 32 -2.49 0.99 -6.67
CA ALA A 32 -1.31 0.44 -7.33
C ALA A 32 -0.69 1.46 -8.29
N ARG A 33 -1.51 2.15 -9.07
CA ARG A 33 -0.99 3.18 -9.98
C ARG A 33 -0.34 4.33 -9.23
N THR A 34 -0.97 4.78 -8.16
CA THR A 34 -0.44 5.87 -7.34
C THR A 34 0.91 5.47 -6.74
N LEU A 35 1.02 4.24 -6.24
CA LEU A 35 2.26 3.79 -5.61
C LEU A 35 3.42 3.68 -6.60
N ARG A 36 3.14 3.46 -7.88
CA ARG A 36 4.22 3.47 -8.88
C ARG A 36 4.91 4.82 -8.97
N GLU A 37 4.20 5.89 -8.67
CA GLU A 37 4.79 7.22 -8.69
C GLU A 37 5.86 7.40 -7.61
N ALA A 38 5.88 6.52 -6.62
CA ALA A 38 6.85 6.60 -5.53
C ALA A 38 8.20 5.98 -5.87
N ALA A 39 8.36 5.39 -7.05
CA ALA A 39 9.59 4.71 -7.41
C ALA A 39 10.78 5.67 -7.31
N GLY A 40 11.80 5.24 -6.56
CA GLY A 40 13.01 6.03 -6.39
C GLY A 40 12.92 7.18 -5.39
N LEU A 41 11.77 7.40 -4.76
CA LEU A 41 11.62 8.51 -3.83
C LEU A 41 12.00 8.16 -2.39
N GLY A 42 12.13 6.89 -2.07
CA GLY A 42 12.51 6.45 -0.73
C GLY A 42 11.61 5.35 -0.20
N ASP A 43 12.01 4.77 0.94
CA ASP A 43 11.25 3.71 1.63
C ASP A 43 10.66 2.66 0.70
N ALA A 44 11.53 2.05 -0.11
CA ALA A 44 11.13 1.06 -1.10
C ALA A 44 10.36 -0.11 -0.48
N GLU A 45 10.73 -0.53 0.75
CA GLU A 45 10.05 -1.64 1.41
C GLU A 45 8.62 -1.29 1.79
N LEU A 46 8.40 -0.07 2.30
CA LEU A 46 7.05 0.38 2.63
C LEU A 46 6.20 0.46 1.36
N VAL A 47 6.74 1.06 0.31
CA VAL A 47 6.04 1.17 -0.98
C VAL A 47 5.70 -0.21 -1.52
N ALA A 48 6.68 -1.14 -1.49
CA ALA A 48 6.45 -2.50 -1.97
C ALA A 48 5.38 -3.21 -1.16
N GLY A 49 5.41 -3.05 0.17
CA GLY A 49 4.40 -3.66 1.04
C GLY A 49 3.00 -3.16 0.72
N LEU A 50 2.86 -1.85 0.53
CA LEU A 50 1.56 -1.28 0.18
C LEU A 50 1.10 -1.72 -1.21
N ARG A 51 2.03 -1.89 -2.16
CA ARG A 51 1.69 -2.42 -3.48
C ARG A 51 1.19 -3.85 -3.39
N HIS A 52 1.80 -4.67 -2.53
CA HIS A 52 1.31 -6.04 -2.30
C HIS A 52 -0.10 -6.02 -1.69
N LEU A 53 -0.40 -5.07 -0.81
CA LEU A 53 -1.76 -4.93 -0.28
C LEU A 53 -2.75 -4.61 -1.40
N ALA A 54 -2.39 -3.68 -2.28
CA ALA A 54 -3.25 -3.34 -3.41
C ALA A 54 -3.47 -4.55 -4.30
N ALA A 55 -2.41 -5.33 -4.56
CA ALA A 55 -2.52 -6.55 -5.36
C ALA A 55 -3.41 -7.58 -4.68
N ALA A 56 -3.29 -7.72 -3.36
CA ALA A 56 -4.11 -8.67 -2.61
C ALA A 56 -5.60 -8.33 -2.74
N GLY A 57 -5.94 -7.04 -2.54
CA GLY A 57 -7.32 -6.60 -2.67
C GLY A 57 -7.87 -6.81 -4.08
N TRP A 58 -7.07 -6.45 -5.08
CA TRP A 58 -7.47 -6.63 -6.47
C TRP A 58 -7.72 -8.10 -6.80
N ARG A 59 -6.81 -8.98 -6.37
CA ARG A 59 -6.95 -10.41 -6.60
C ARG A 59 -8.20 -10.97 -5.92
N ALA A 60 -8.44 -10.54 -4.68
CA ALA A 60 -9.62 -10.99 -3.94
C ALA A 60 -10.91 -10.60 -4.67
N GLU A 61 -10.96 -9.37 -5.18
CA GLU A 61 -12.15 -8.89 -5.88
C GLU A 61 -12.33 -9.53 -7.24
N ASN A 62 -11.27 -10.12 -7.78
CA ASN A 62 -11.33 -10.78 -9.08
C ASN A 62 -11.41 -12.30 -8.96
N GLY A 63 -11.83 -12.81 -7.80
CA GLY A 63 -12.07 -14.23 -7.63
C GLY A 63 -10.83 -15.09 -7.58
N GLN A 64 -9.71 -14.55 -7.07
CA GLN A 64 -8.44 -15.27 -6.99
C GLN A 64 -7.94 -15.30 -5.54
N PRO A 65 -8.68 -15.96 -4.63
CA PRO A 65 -8.37 -15.91 -3.21
C PRO A 65 -7.00 -16.48 -2.84
N ASP A 66 -6.54 -17.52 -3.53
CA ASP A 66 -5.23 -18.10 -3.20
C ASP A 66 -4.10 -17.13 -3.54
N ARG A 67 -4.20 -16.46 -4.69
CA ARG A 67 -3.22 -15.45 -5.07
C ARG A 67 -3.28 -14.24 -4.15
N ALA A 68 -4.50 -13.87 -3.75
CA ALA A 68 -4.70 -12.77 -2.81
C ALA A 68 -4.01 -13.07 -1.49
N LYS A 69 -4.15 -14.29 -0.96
CA LYS A 69 -3.51 -14.67 0.29
C LYS A 69 -1.99 -14.57 0.21
N ARG A 70 -1.42 -15.00 -0.90
CA ARG A 70 0.04 -14.91 -1.08
C ARG A 70 0.50 -13.46 -1.11
N GLN A 71 -0.26 -12.60 -1.80
CA GLN A 71 0.08 -11.17 -1.83
C GLN A 71 -0.03 -10.55 -0.44
N LEU A 72 -1.04 -10.94 0.33
CA LEU A 72 -1.21 -10.44 1.68
C LEU A 72 -0.05 -10.87 2.58
N GLU A 73 0.42 -12.11 2.44
CA GLU A 73 1.58 -12.58 3.20
C GLU A 73 2.83 -11.78 2.87
N HIS A 74 3.07 -11.51 1.58
CA HIS A 74 4.19 -10.67 1.17
C HIS A 74 4.06 -9.27 1.76
N ALA A 75 2.84 -8.72 1.75
CA ALA A 75 2.59 -7.41 2.32
C ALA A 75 2.92 -7.40 3.81
N ARG A 76 2.43 -8.38 4.55
CA ARG A 76 2.66 -8.44 6.00
C ARG A 76 4.15 -8.53 6.32
N THR A 77 4.88 -9.35 5.56
CA THR A 77 6.32 -9.50 5.79
C THR A 77 7.05 -8.17 5.59
N ARG A 78 6.73 -7.47 4.50
CA ARG A 78 7.41 -6.21 4.21
C ARG A 78 6.97 -5.07 5.13
N LEU A 79 5.70 -5.09 5.55
CA LEU A 79 5.15 -4.00 6.37
C LEU A 79 5.38 -4.19 7.87
N ALA A 80 5.89 -5.35 8.30
CA ALA A 80 6.00 -5.66 9.73
C ALA A 80 6.71 -4.57 10.51
N ARG A 81 7.82 -4.06 9.98
CA ARG A 81 8.61 -3.06 10.71
C ARG A 81 8.01 -1.66 10.64
N PHE A 82 6.95 -1.47 9.86
CA PHE A 82 6.30 -0.18 9.70
C PHE A 82 5.00 -0.09 10.50
N LEU A 83 4.69 -1.12 11.27
CA LEU A 83 3.48 -1.12 12.10
C LEU A 83 3.74 -0.37 13.40
N PRO A 84 2.73 0.32 13.93
CA PRO A 84 1.39 0.46 13.36
C PRO A 84 1.30 1.60 12.34
N GLU A 85 2.28 2.49 12.32
CA GLU A 85 2.23 3.68 11.49
C GLU A 85 3.62 4.00 10.96
N ALA A 86 3.67 4.52 9.74
CA ALA A 86 4.92 5.00 9.16
C ALA A 86 4.62 6.13 8.18
N HIS A 87 5.40 7.21 8.25
CA HIS A 87 5.27 8.35 7.34
C HIS A 87 3.86 8.95 7.33
N GLY A 88 3.17 8.92 8.47
CA GLY A 88 1.82 9.44 8.56
C GLY A 88 0.75 8.51 7.98
N VAL A 89 1.14 7.32 7.52
CA VAL A 89 0.20 6.32 7.01
C VAL A 89 -0.09 5.33 8.14
N GLU A 90 -1.36 5.08 8.39
CA GLU A 90 -1.75 4.12 9.42
C GLU A 90 -1.74 2.72 8.81
N VAL A 91 -0.57 2.13 8.75
CA VAL A 91 -0.33 0.86 8.07
C VAL A 91 -1.21 -0.26 8.65
N ALA A 92 -1.28 -0.34 9.99
CA ALA A 92 -2.11 -1.36 10.64
C ALA A 92 -3.58 -1.23 10.23
N ALA A 93 -4.09 0.00 10.19
CA ALA A 93 -5.48 0.23 9.82
C ALA A 93 -5.77 -0.17 8.38
N VAL A 94 -4.82 0.08 7.48
CA VAL A 94 -4.99 -0.30 6.07
C VAL A 94 -5.02 -1.82 5.92
N VAL A 95 -4.12 -2.52 6.62
CA VAL A 95 -4.11 -3.99 6.59
C VAL A 95 -5.43 -4.54 7.15
N GLU A 96 -5.89 -4.01 8.29
CA GLU A 96 -7.13 -4.46 8.90
C GLU A 96 -8.34 -4.18 8.02
N ALA A 97 -8.36 -3.04 7.34
CA ALA A 97 -9.45 -2.71 6.44
C ALA A 97 -9.55 -3.72 5.30
N LEU A 98 -8.41 -4.13 4.75
CA LEU A 98 -8.38 -5.12 3.68
C LEU A 98 -8.86 -6.47 4.19
N GLU A 99 -8.39 -6.89 5.35
CA GLU A 99 -8.81 -8.16 5.94
C GLU A 99 -10.30 -8.16 6.27
N SER A 100 -10.84 -7.05 6.76
CA SER A 100 -12.26 -6.94 7.05
C SER A 100 -13.11 -6.98 5.77
N ALA A 101 -12.62 -6.35 4.70
CA ALA A 101 -13.35 -6.32 3.44
C ALA A 101 -13.35 -7.69 2.75
N HIS A 102 -12.32 -8.49 3.01
CA HIS A 102 -12.14 -9.80 2.35
C HIS A 102 -11.85 -10.85 3.42
N GLY A 103 -12.91 -11.22 4.15
CA GLY A 103 -12.80 -12.14 5.31
C GLY A 103 -12.12 -13.46 4.99
N GLU A 104 -12.19 -13.91 3.74
CA GLU A 104 -11.54 -15.16 3.35
C GLU A 104 -10.02 -15.08 3.40
N LEU A 105 -9.46 -13.90 3.52
CA LEU A 105 -8.01 -13.71 3.60
C LEU A 105 -7.49 -13.69 5.03
N ALA A 106 -8.37 -13.61 6.00
CA ALA A 106 -7.98 -13.50 7.40
C ALA A 106 -7.48 -14.83 7.97
#